data_b130657eb8a1ef8b6f86d21f0b9f0050
#
_entry.id   b130657eb8a1ef8b6f86d21f0b9f0050
#
_cell.length_a   1.000
_cell.length_b   1.000
_cell.length_c   1.000
_cell.angle_alpha   90.00
_cell.angle_beta   90.00
_cell.angle_gamma   90.00
#
_symmetry.space_group_name_H-M   'P 1'
#
loop_
_entity.id
_entity.type
_entity.pdbx_description
1 polymer ?
#
loop_
_entity_poly.entity_id
_entity_poly.type
_entity_poly.pdbx_seq_one_letter_code
_entity_poly.pdbx_strand_id
1 'polypeptide(L)'
;MPIRTSLRLAALGLLAIFALAAARASHDPVIRIPASVRDSLNSVWSLANTHWNEISDQNTLTQALGTGKPTQKEYLGCLIGDASADTFRVIGWIPANDMKRFQFAVTGNCDSVPGAIGTFHTHPYRAAPTGDRPLKEPGLSQQDLTTFTGGTDRVLVVVWDVDSLDVALRAADGHVVHPAHLLPR
;
A
#
# COMPACT_ATOMS: atom_id res chain seq x y z
N MET A 1 -6.77 65.60 13.79
CA MET A 1 -5.98 64.61 13.00
C MET A 1 -5.88 63.34 13.79
N PRO A 2 -6.61 62.29 13.44
CA PRO A 2 -6.28 60.94 13.93
C PRO A 2 -6.35 59.90 12.80
N ILE A 3 -5.29 59.66 12.04
CA ILE A 3 -5.24 58.62 11.01
C ILE A 3 -4.10 57.59 11.27
N ARG A 4 -3.46 57.63 12.46
CA ARG A 4 -2.32 56.74 12.72
C ARG A 4 -2.61 55.43 13.49
N THR A 5 -3.81 55.23 13.98
CA THR A 5 -4.14 54.06 14.79
C THR A 5 -4.72 52.88 14.03
N SER A 6 -5.28 53.10 12.83
CA SER A 6 -5.93 52.03 12.04
C SER A 6 -4.94 51.12 11.32
N LEU A 7 -3.74 51.60 10.99
CA LEU A 7 -2.74 50.78 10.25
C LEU A 7 -2.07 49.70 11.14
N ARG A 8 -1.95 49.95 12.46
CA ARG A 8 -1.30 48.99 13.35
C ARG A 8 -2.17 47.78 13.69
N LEU A 9 -3.48 47.94 13.71
CA LEU A 9 -4.42 46.85 13.99
C LEU A 9 -4.54 45.88 12.76
N ALA A 10 -4.47 46.41 11.53
CA ALA A 10 -4.51 45.62 10.34
C ALA A 10 -3.24 44.73 10.16
N ALA A 11 -2.07 45.25 10.53
CA ALA A 11 -0.83 44.52 10.45
C ALA A 11 -0.74 43.36 11.46
N LEU A 12 -1.30 43.53 12.68
CA LEU A 12 -1.37 42.48 13.69
C LEU A 12 -2.35 41.36 13.30
N GLY A 13 -3.46 41.68 12.65
CA GLY A 13 -4.43 40.69 12.14
C GLY A 13 -3.85 39.83 11.03
N LEU A 14 -3.09 40.39 10.10
CA LEU A 14 -2.43 39.63 9.03
C LEU A 14 -1.32 38.70 9.57
N LEU A 15 -0.53 39.15 10.53
CA LEU A 15 0.52 38.33 11.17
C LEU A 15 -0.08 37.13 11.92
N ALA A 16 -1.23 37.28 12.57
CA ALA A 16 -1.90 36.19 13.26
C ALA A 16 -2.47 35.13 12.28
N ILE A 17 -2.97 35.55 11.12
CA ILE A 17 -3.46 34.63 10.09
C ILE A 17 -2.30 33.84 9.47
N PHE A 18 -1.15 34.47 9.22
CA PHE A 18 0.03 33.78 8.73
C PHE A 18 0.63 32.83 9.78
N ALA A 19 0.60 33.17 11.07
CA ALA A 19 1.08 32.30 12.13
C ALA A 19 0.20 31.05 12.30
N LEU A 20 -1.12 31.17 12.15
CA LEU A 20 -2.03 30.01 12.18
C LEU A 20 -1.89 29.11 10.93
N ALA A 21 -1.56 29.67 9.78
CA ALA A 21 -1.29 28.90 8.56
C ALA A 21 0.06 28.16 8.63
N ALA A 22 1.07 28.74 9.25
CA ALA A 22 2.38 28.13 9.41
C ALA A 22 2.42 27.02 10.50
N ALA A 23 1.43 26.95 11.38
CA ALA A 23 1.40 25.97 12.46
C ALA A 23 0.82 24.59 12.05
N ARG A 24 0.41 24.42 10.82
CA ARG A 24 0.20 23.08 10.25
C ARG A 24 1.54 22.55 9.72
N ALA A 25 2.45 22.23 10.63
CA ALA A 25 3.53 21.33 10.28
C ALA A 25 2.86 20.04 9.77
N SER A 26 3.00 19.76 8.49
CA SER A 26 2.58 18.48 7.93
C SER A 26 3.46 17.42 8.60
N HIS A 27 2.92 16.73 9.58
CA HIS A 27 3.57 15.53 10.09
C HIS A 27 3.43 14.46 9.02
N ASP A 28 4.54 13.81 8.69
CA ASP A 28 4.49 12.67 7.80
C ASP A 28 3.47 11.65 8.34
N PRO A 29 2.61 11.13 7.48
CA PRO A 29 1.60 10.19 7.89
C PRO A 29 2.23 8.91 8.42
N VAL A 30 1.58 8.30 9.42
CA VAL A 30 2.01 7.06 10.06
C VAL A 30 0.94 5.99 9.93
N ILE A 31 1.35 4.72 9.93
CA ILE A 31 0.43 3.60 9.85
C ILE A 31 0.65 2.61 10.99
N ARG A 32 -0.44 2.07 11.51
CA ARG A 32 -0.45 0.94 12.43
C ARG A 32 -1.10 -0.27 11.77
N ILE A 33 -0.34 -1.37 11.68
CA ILE A 33 -0.82 -2.67 11.24
C ILE A 33 -0.63 -3.62 12.42
N PRO A 34 -1.72 -4.09 13.08
CA PRO A 34 -1.64 -5.01 14.22
C PRO A 34 -0.94 -6.32 13.87
N ALA A 35 -0.35 -6.98 14.87
CA ALA A 35 0.35 -8.25 14.67
C ALA A 35 -0.54 -9.30 13.97
N SER A 36 -1.79 -9.45 14.40
CA SER A 36 -2.72 -10.41 13.78
C SER A 36 -2.98 -10.15 12.29
N VAL A 37 -3.00 -8.87 11.87
CA VAL A 37 -3.12 -8.51 10.45
C VAL A 37 -1.83 -8.82 9.72
N ARG A 38 -0.67 -8.50 10.28
CA ARG A 38 0.64 -8.84 9.68
C ARG A 38 0.80 -10.34 9.49
N ASP A 39 0.43 -11.15 10.49
CA ASP A 39 0.47 -12.61 10.43
C ASP A 39 -0.45 -13.15 9.32
N SER A 40 -1.62 -12.54 9.15
CA SER A 40 -2.55 -12.86 8.06
C SER A 40 -1.97 -12.47 6.68
N LEU A 41 -1.34 -11.31 6.55
CA LEU A 41 -0.65 -10.88 5.32
C LEU A 41 0.52 -11.81 4.99
N ASN A 42 1.31 -12.23 5.98
CA ASN A 42 2.38 -13.21 5.81
C ASN A 42 1.84 -14.57 5.32
N SER A 43 0.68 -14.97 5.81
CA SER A 43 0.01 -16.21 5.35
C SER A 43 -0.36 -16.12 3.87
N VAL A 44 -0.89 -14.98 3.41
CA VAL A 44 -1.19 -14.76 2.00
C VAL A 44 0.07 -14.74 1.15
N TRP A 45 1.13 -14.09 1.62
CA TRP A 45 2.41 -14.09 0.93
C TRP A 45 2.98 -15.53 0.81
N SER A 46 2.90 -16.31 1.87
CA SER A 46 3.31 -17.72 1.84
C SER A 46 2.51 -18.52 0.83
N LEU A 47 1.19 -18.33 0.76
CA LEU A 47 0.34 -18.95 -0.26
C LEU A 47 0.71 -18.51 -1.68
N ALA A 48 1.03 -17.24 -1.90
CA ALA A 48 1.49 -16.74 -3.19
C ALA A 48 2.82 -17.38 -3.62
N ASN A 49 3.67 -17.76 -2.66
CA ASN A 49 4.93 -18.44 -2.90
C ASN A 49 4.81 -19.94 -3.09
N THR A 50 3.79 -20.60 -2.55
CA THR A 50 3.62 -22.05 -2.66
C THR A 50 3.14 -22.52 -4.02
N HIS A 51 2.99 -21.64 -4.97
CA HIS A 51 2.71 -21.91 -6.39
C HIS A 51 1.56 -22.82 -6.68
N TRP A 52 0.72 -22.94 -5.77
CA TRP A 52 -0.26 -23.93 -5.93
C TRP A 52 -1.38 -23.48 -6.79
N ASN A 53 -1.33 -23.94 -7.90
CA ASN A 53 -2.33 -24.88 -8.40
C ASN A 53 -3.75 -24.44 -8.10
N GLU A 54 -4.07 -23.20 -8.30
CA GLU A 54 -5.43 -22.89 -8.66
C GLU A 54 -5.64 -23.56 -10.02
N ILE A 55 -6.21 -24.77 -9.96
CA ILE A 55 -6.67 -25.57 -11.10
C ILE A 55 -7.60 -24.75 -12.03
N SER A 56 -8.04 -23.60 -11.58
CA SER A 56 -8.88 -22.65 -12.30
C SER A 56 -8.17 -21.82 -13.38
N ASP A 57 -6.85 -21.78 -13.38
CA ASP A 57 -6.14 -21.08 -14.43
C ASP A 57 -5.98 -21.94 -15.66
N GLN A 58 -6.48 -21.43 -16.75
CA GLN A 58 -6.68 -21.99 -18.10
C GLN A 58 -5.49 -22.67 -18.77
N ASN A 59 -4.46 -23.04 -18.05
CA ASN A 59 -3.32 -23.81 -18.55
C ASN A 59 -3.31 -25.26 -18.05
N THR A 60 -4.49 -25.81 -17.75
CA THR A 60 -4.64 -27.22 -17.38
C THR A 60 -3.98 -28.17 -18.36
N LEU A 61 -3.95 -27.84 -19.66
CA LEU A 61 -3.34 -28.68 -20.67
C LEU A 61 -1.81 -28.70 -20.57
N THR A 62 -1.19 -27.54 -20.35
CA THR A 62 0.27 -27.43 -20.20
C THR A 62 0.74 -28.02 -18.87
N GLN A 63 -0.07 -27.95 -17.82
CA GLN A 63 0.20 -28.64 -16.55
C GLN A 63 0.00 -30.16 -16.66
N ALA A 64 -1.07 -30.60 -17.30
CA ALA A 64 -1.32 -32.02 -17.52
C ALA A 64 -0.25 -32.68 -18.41
N LEU A 65 0.36 -31.93 -19.31
CA LEU A 65 1.47 -32.40 -20.16
C LEU A 65 2.84 -32.30 -19.50
N GLY A 66 2.91 -31.80 -18.24
CA GLY A 66 4.16 -31.66 -17.50
C GLY A 66 5.16 -30.63 -18.06
N THR A 67 4.71 -29.79 -18.99
CA THR A 67 5.56 -28.82 -19.69
C THR A 67 5.54 -27.42 -19.05
N GLY A 68 4.63 -27.15 -18.15
CA GLY A 68 4.53 -25.89 -17.42
C GLY A 68 5.10 -25.98 -16.02
N LYS A 69 6.11 -25.19 -15.70
CA LYS A 69 6.49 -25.00 -14.30
C LYS A 69 5.39 -24.19 -13.60
N PRO A 70 4.92 -24.61 -12.41
CA PRO A 70 4.01 -23.79 -11.64
C PRO A 70 4.68 -22.44 -11.37
N THR A 71 4.00 -21.35 -11.69
CA THR A 71 4.50 -20.01 -11.49
C THR A 71 3.82 -19.41 -10.27
N GLN A 72 4.62 -18.82 -9.41
CA GLN A 72 4.11 -17.99 -8.34
C GLN A 72 3.37 -16.80 -8.92
N LYS A 73 2.30 -16.38 -8.25
CA LYS A 73 1.47 -15.26 -8.71
C LYS A 73 1.23 -14.29 -7.58
N GLU A 74 1.28 -13.02 -7.90
CA GLU A 74 0.93 -11.96 -6.97
C GLU A 74 -0.52 -12.09 -6.48
N TYR A 75 -0.78 -11.59 -5.30
CA TYR A 75 -2.10 -11.52 -4.67
C TYR A 75 -2.41 -10.08 -4.31
N LEU A 76 -3.67 -9.66 -4.48
CA LEU A 76 -4.15 -8.31 -4.16
C LEU A 76 -5.28 -8.40 -3.15
N GLY A 77 -5.27 -7.52 -2.17
CA GLY A 77 -6.37 -7.38 -1.23
C GLY A 77 -6.62 -5.94 -0.83
N CYS A 78 -7.83 -5.70 -0.36
CA CYS A 78 -8.29 -4.41 0.13
C CYS A 78 -8.00 -4.31 1.62
N LEU A 79 -7.28 -3.30 2.04
CA LEU A 79 -7.01 -2.99 3.44
C LEU A 79 -8.21 -2.26 4.05
N ILE A 80 -8.78 -2.84 5.08
CA ILE A 80 -9.91 -2.28 5.82
C ILE A 80 -9.39 -1.56 7.05
N GLY A 81 -9.90 -0.38 7.32
CA GLY A 81 -9.43 0.38 8.48
C GLY A 81 -9.97 1.79 8.57
N ASP A 82 -9.32 2.56 9.42
CA ASP A 82 -9.60 3.97 9.65
C ASP A 82 -8.45 4.82 9.12
N ALA A 83 -8.81 5.92 8.47
CA ALA A 83 -7.86 6.90 7.96
C ALA A 83 -8.25 8.28 8.50
N SER A 84 -7.54 8.76 9.50
CA SER A 84 -7.55 10.16 9.91
C SER A 84 -6.57 10.98 9.05
N ALA A 85 -6.41 12.29 9.33
CA ALA A 85 -5.57 13.15 8.50
C ALA A 85 -4.16 12.55 8.25
N ASP A 86 -3.46 12.16 9.32
CA ASP A 86 -2.07 11.71 9.27
C ASP A 86 -1.83 10.37 9.98
N THR A 87 -2.90 9.67 10.34
CA THR A 87 -2.80 8.39 11.04
C THR A 87 -3.72 7.36 10.38
N PHE A 88 -3.14 6.24 10.00
CA PHE A 88 -3.83 5.10 9.41
C PHE A 88 -3.81 3.93 10.38
N ARG A 89 -4.94 3.27 10.53
CA ARG A 89 -5.08 2.07 11.33
C ARG A 89 -5.74 0.97 10.51
N VAL A 90 -4.98 -0.04 10.16
CA VAL A 90 -5.53 -1.24 9.52
C VAL A 90 -6.16 -2.12 10.58
N ILE A 91 -7.36 -2.60 10.33
CA ILE A 91 -8.09 -3.53 11.22
C ILE A 91 -8.28 -4.91 10.61
N GLY A 92 -8.10 -5.03 9.29
CA GLY A 92 -8.22 -6.27 8.55
C GLY A 92 -8.03 -6.04 7.06
N TRP A 93 -8.32 -7.09 6.30
CA TRP A 93 -8.30 -7.04 4.85
C TRP A 93 -9.27 -8.08 4.26
N ILE A 94 -9.65 -7.91 3.02
CA ILE A 94 -10.39 -8.88 2.21
C ILE A 94 -9.77 -8.99 0.81
N PRO A 95 -10.01 -10.09 0.06
CA PRO A 95 -9.61 -10.17 -1.35
C PRO A 95 -10.16 -9.01 -2.17
N ALA A 96 -9.37 -8.51 -3.11
CA ALA A 96 -9.85 -7.51 -4.06
C ALA A 96 -10.91 -8.10 -5.00
N ASN A 97 -11.87 -7.27 -5.42
CA ASN A 97 -12.86 -7.65 -6.42
C ASN A 97 -12.21 -7.79 -7.79
N ASP A 98 -12.73 -8.70 -8.61
CA ASP A 98 -12.28 -8.94 -9.99
C ASP A 98 -10.76 -9.18 -10.12
N MET A 99 -10.18 -9.81 -9.10
CA MET A 99 -8.74 -10.04 -9.03
C MET A 99 -8.26 -10.94 -10.18
N LYS A 100 -7.27 -10.44 -10.94
CA LYS A 100 -6.54 -11.22 -11.95
C LYS A 100 -5.08 -11.28 -11.55
N ARG A 101 -4.58 -12.48 -11.36
CA ARG A 101 -3.25 -12.77 -10.82
C ARG A 101 -2.29 -13.18 -11.93
N PHE A 102 -1.14 -12.53 -11.97
CA PHE A 102 -0.04 -12.81 -12.89
C PHE A 102 1.25 -13.03 -12.09
N GLN A 103 2.29 -13.48 -12.77
CA GLN A 103 3.59 -13.72 -12.14
C GLN A 103 4.26 -12.43 -11.65
N PHE A 104 4.03 -11.31 -12.34
CA PHE A 104 4.70 -10.04 -12.13
C PHE A 104 3.72 -8.86 -12.03
N ALA A 105 2.47 -9.16 -11.83
CA ALA A 105 1.44 -8.15 -11.68
C ALA A 105 0.18 -8.78 -11.09
N VAL A 106 -0.62 -7.96 -10.46
CA VAL A 106 -1.98 -8.31 -10.06
C VAL A 106 -2.89 -7.11 -10.32
N THR A 107 -4.11 -7.38 -10.72
CA THR A 107 -5.15 -6.36 -10.90
C THR A 107 -6.39 -6.72 -10.12
N GLY A 108 -7.17 -5.74 -9.76
CA GLY A 108 -8.41 -5.86 -9.01
C GLY A 108 -8.85 -4.47 -8.55
N ASN A 109 -9.93 -4.37 -7.84
CA ASN A 109 -10.41 -3.10 -7.30
C ASN A 109 -10.98 -3.23 -5.89
N CYS A 110 -10.93 -2.13 -5.16
CA CYS A 110 -11.46 -2.00 -3.81
C CYS A 110 -12.53 -0.90 -3.68
N ASP A 111 -12.93 -0.27 -4.77
CA ASP A 111 -13.77 0.93 -4.77
C ASP A 111 -15.13 0.73 -4.09
N SER A 112 -15.71 -0.46 -4.21
CA SER A 112 -17.01 -0.81 -3.60
C SER A 112 -16.88 -1.50 -2.24
N VAL A 113 -15.67 -1.61 -1.69
CA VAL A 113 -15.43 -2.30 -0.42
C VAL A 113 -15.63 -1.33 0.74
N PRO A 114 -16.62 -1.56 1.61
CA PRO A 114 -16.86 -0.68 2.75
C PRO A 114 -15.67 -0.63 3.70
N GLY A 115 -15.23 0.58 4.06
CA GLY A 115 -14.10 0.79 4.96
C GLY A 115 -12.73 0.50 4.35
N ALA A 116 -12.64 0.30 3.04
CA ALA A 116 -11.34 0.20 2.37
C ALA A 116 -10.59 1.54 2.46
N ILE A 117 -9.34 1.49 2.91
CA ILE A 117 -8.45 2.64 3.01
C ILE A 117 -7.30 2.56 2.00
N GLY A 118 -7.19 1.47 1.27
CA GLY A 118 -6.17 1.21 0.28
C GLY A 118 -5.99 -0.26 0.00
N THR A 119 -4.86 -0.62 -0.57
CA THR A 119 -4.58 -1.97 -1.05
C THR A 119 -3.30 -2.55 -0.47
N PHE A 120 -3.20 -3.87 -0.47
CA PHE A 120 -1.92 -4.56 -0.37
C PHE A 120 -1.77 -5.55 -1.52
N HIS A 121 -0.53 -5.83 -1.91
CA HIS A 121 -0.22 -6.94 -2.79
C HIS A 121 1.03 -7.68 -2.31
N THR A 122 1.30 -8.83 -2.92
CA THR A 122 2.46 -9.65 -2.58
C THR A 122 3.46 -9.67 -3.72
N HIS A 123 4.76 -9.63 -3.36
CA HIS A 123 5.85 -9.96 -4.27
C HIS A 123 6.35 -11.37 -3.94
N PRO A 124 5.87 -12.41 -4.62
CA PRO A 124 6.38 -13.76 -4.41
C PRO A 124 7.78 -13.89 -4.96
N TYR A 125 8.52 -14.87 -4.45
CA TYR A 125 9.84 -15.19 -4.98
C TYR A 125 9.74 -15.64 -6.44
N ARG A 126 10.70 -15.25 -7.24
CA ARG A 126 10.80 -15.61 -8.64
C ARG A 126 11.83 -16.69 -8.85
N ALA A 127 11.57 -17.63 -9.76
CA ALA A 127 12.59 -18.58 -10.17
C ALA A 127 13.74 -17.84 -10.86
N ALA A 128 14.96 -18.07 -10.39
CA ALA A 128 16.13 -17.55 -11.07
C ALA A 128 16.31 -18.28 -12.43
N PRO A 129 16.66 -17.56 -13.51
CA PRO A 129 16.89 -18.18 -14.81
C PRO A 129 17.99 -19.23 -14.80
N THR A 130 18.98 -19.09 -13.93
CA THR A 130 20.23 -19.88 -13.93
C THR A 130 20.75 -20.21 -12.55
N GLY A 131 19.93 -20.28 -11.51
CA GLY A 131 20.45 -20.45 -10.15
C GLY A 131 19.53 -21.17 -9.19
N ASP A 132 20.11 -21.69 -8.13
CA ASP A 132 19.41 -22.42 -7.09
C ASP A 132 18.70 -21.50 -6.07
N ARG A 133 18.90 -20.20 -6.18
CA ARG A 133 18.32 -19.22 -5.23
C ARG A 133 17.18 -18.45 -5.87
N PRO A 134 16.02 -18.41 -5.23
CA PRO A 134 14.93 -17.59 -5.71
C PRO A 134 15.31 -16.10 -5.67
N LEU A 135 14.85 -15.36 -6.68
CA LEU A 135 14.99 -13.92 -6.73
C LEU A 135 13.91 -13.28 -5.86
N LYS A 136 14.34 -12.36 -5.01
CA LYS A 136 13.47 -11.51 -4.20
C LYS A 136 13.33 -10.14 -4.86
N GLU A 137 12.14 -9.58 -4.80
CA GLU A 137 11.88 -8.19 -5.17
C GLU A 137 11.51 -7.40 -3.90
N PRO A 138 12.49 -6.76 -3.26
CA PRO A 138 12.27 -6.08 -1.99
C PRO A 138 11.49 -4.78 -2.17
N GLY A 139 10.48 -4.60 -1.34
CA GLY A 139 9.71 -3.36 -1.27
C GLY A 139 8.81 -3.08 -2.47
N LEU A 140 8.26 -1.88 -2.50
CA LEU A 140 7.43 -1.36 -3.58
C LEU A 140 8.30 -1.07 -4.82
N SER A 141 7.88 -1.59 -5.96
CA SER A 141 8.52 -1.30 -7.24
C SER A 141 8.21 0.13 -7.71
N GLN A 142 8.99 0.62 -8.68
CA GLN A 142 8.70 1.90 -9.34
C GLN A 142 7.31 1.91 -9.99
N GLN A 143 6.86 0.77 -10.51
CA GLN A 143 5.53 0.61 -11.11
C GLN A 143 4.43 0.76 -10.05
N ASP A 144 4.60 0.13 -8.88
CA ASP A 144 3.65 0.23 -7.77
C ASP A 144 3.50 1.68 -7.32
N LEU A 145 4.61 2.37 -7.12
CA LEU A 145 4.61 3.77 -6.71
C LEU A 145 3.99 4.69 -7.78
N THR A 146 4.24 4.41 -9.06
CA THR A 146 3.63 5.17 -10.16
C THR A 146 2.13 4.97 -10.18
N THR A 147 1.65 3.73 -10.05
CA THR A 147 0.22 3.39 -10.00
C THR A 147 -0.44 4.03 -8.78
N PHE A 148 0.20 3.89 -7.60
CA PHE A 148 -0.31 4.48 -6.37
C PHE A 148 -0.39 6.01 -6.46
N THR A 149 0.63 6.67 -6.99
CA THR A 149 0.66 8.13 -7.14
C THR A 149 -0.44 8.62 -8.07
N GLY A 150 -0.73 7.89 -9.14
CA GLY A 150 -1.80 8.21 -10.09
C GLY A 150 -3.21 7.85 -9.61
N GLY A 151 -3.34 7.03 -8.57
CA GLY A 151 -4.61 6.56 -8.03
C GLY A 151 -5.18 7.43 -6.90
N THR A 152 -6.21 6.90 -6.24
CA THR A 152 -6.91 7.56 -5.12
C THR A 152 -6.71 6.86 -3.78
N ASP A 153 -6.12 5.70 -3.76
CA ASP A 153 -5.82 4.95 -2.55
C ASP A 153 -4.98 5.78 -1.58
N ARG A 154 -5.26 5.63 -0.30
CA ARG A 154 -4.53 6.33 0.76
C ARG A 154 -3.40 5.49 1.37
N VAL A 155 -3.47 4.17 1.21
CA VAL A 155 -2.50 3.21 1.74
C VAL A 155 -2.15 2.21 0.64
N LEU A 156 -0.87 1.98 0.44
CA LEU A 156 -0.34 0.86 -0.35
C LEU A 156 0.66 0.09 0.49
N VAL A 157 0.48 -1.23 0.57
CA VAL A 157 1.38 -2.14 1.28
C VAL A 157 1.84 -3.22 0.32
N VAL A 158 3.12 -3.53 0.31
CA VAL A 158 3.64 -4.76 -0.31
C VAL A 158 4.20 -5.69 0.75
N VAL A 159 3.90 -6.98 0.60
CA VAL A 159 4.52 -8.07 1.38
C VAL A 159 5.49 -8.79 0.47
N TRP A 160 6.78 -8.70 0.73
CA TRP A 160 7.81 -9.20 -0.17
C TRP A 160 8.71 -10.30 0.44
N ASP A 161 8.61 -10.52 1.75
CA ASP A 161 9.26 -11.61 2.48
C ASP A 161 8.51 -11.85 3.80
N VAL A 162 8.89 -12.89 4.54
CA VAL A 162 8.35 -13.14 5.88
C VAL A 162 8.61 -11.92 6.75
N ASP A 163 7.56 -11.42 7.40
CA ASP A 163 7.57 -10.21 8.24
C ASP A 163 8.11 -8.94 7.57
N SER A 164 8.23 -8.95 6.26
CA SER A 164 8.81 -7.84 5.49
C SER A 164 7.72 -7.10 4.71
N LEU A 165 7.42 -5.91 5.19
CA LEU A 165 6.44 -5.01 4.60
C LEU A 165 7.14 -3.74 4.14
N ASP A 166 6.70 -3.20 3.00
CA ASP A 166 7.00 -1.84 2.59
C ASP A 166 5.69 -1.09 2.36
N VAL A 167 5.66 0.19 2.71
CA VAL A 167 4.43 0.96 2.80
C VAL A 167 4.59 2.34 2.17
N ALA A 168 3.64 2.72 1.33
CA ALA A 168 3.44 4.08 0.89
C ALA A 168 2.11 4.63 1.42
N LEU A 169 2.10 5.88 1.85
CA LEU A 169 0.93 6.57 2.38
C LEU A 169 0.68 7.86 1.61
N ARG A 170 -0.59 8.17 1.40
CA ARG A 170 -1.03 9.46 0.86
C ARG A 170 -1.60 10.31 2.00
N ALA A 171 -0.95 11.41 2.30
CA ALA A 171 -1.39 12.39 3.28
C ALA A 171 -2.69 13.09 2.86
N ALA A 172 -3.30 13.83 3.78
CA ALA A 172 -4.56 14.51 3.53
C ALA A 172 -4.48 15.60 2.45
N ASP A 173 -3.31 16.18 2.24
CA ASP A 173 -3.02 17.18 1.19
C ASP A 173 -2.68 16.52 -0.17
N GLY A 174 -2.64 15.18 -0.22
CA GLY A 174 -2.39 14.40 -1.42
C GLY A 174 -0.94 14.03 -1.68
N HIS A 175 0.04 14.56 -0.90
CA HIS A 175 1.43 14.14 -1.09
C HIS A 175 1.63 12.66 -0.68
N VAL A 176 2.55 11.99 -1.35
CA VAL A 176 2.87 10.58 -1.09
C VAL A 176 4.18 10.49 -0.33
N VAL A 177 4.15 9.74 0.78
CA VAL A 177 5.33 9.42 1.60
C VAL A 177 5.71 7.96 1.38
N HIS A 178 6.96 7.74 0.99
CA HIS A 178 7.54 6.41 0.83
C HIS A 178 9.06 6.45 1.09
N PRO A 179 9.62 5.54 1.87
CA PRO A 179 8.92 4.59 2.74
C PRO A 179 8.18 5.32 3.87
N ALA A 180 6.98 4.86 4.18
CA ALA A 180 6.20 5.43 5.26
C ALA A 180 6.56 4.83 6.62
N HIS A 181 6.36 5.61 7.68
CA HIS A 181 6.65 5.15 9.04
C HIS A 181 5.61 4.15 9.53
N LEU A 182 6.04 2.90 9.73
CA LEU A 182 5.25 1.83 10.28
C LEU A 182 5.42 1.80 11.81
N LEU A 183 4.34 2.06 12.54
CA LEU A 183 4.36 2.03 14.01
C LEU A 183 4.64 0.61 14.54
N PRO A 184 5.33 0.47 15.68
CA PRO A 184 5.57 -0.82 16.32
C PRO A 184 4.29 -1.64 16.52
N ARG A 185 4.46 -2.96 16.59
CA ARG A 185 3.38 -3.94 16.83
C ARG A 185 2.67 -3.71 18.15
#